data_bf65f7ce13f2c11768222f6a1e68c64f
#
_entry.id   bf65f7ce13f2c11768222f6a1e68c64f
#
_cell.length_a   1.000
_cell.length_b   1.000
_cell.length_c   1.000
_cell.angle_alpha   90.00
_cell.angle_beta   90.00
_cell.angle_gamma   90.00
#
_symmetry.space_group_name_H-M   'P 1'
#
loop_
_entity.id
_entity.type
_entity.pdbx_description
1 polymer ?
#
loop_
_entity_poly.entity_id
_entity_poly.type
_entity_poly.pdbx_seq_one_letter_code
_entity_poly.pdbx_strand_id
1 'polypeptide(L)'
;MRIRRIGLIVGAVSLLGVAGCGGSSPARHSVPVSFSGGFVIGPDDYGRPVPLYAAMLGVSPDVFRRAFAGVRPDAAHAPSGAEQQTNKAALMRVLAAYGVGNDRLDEVANHYRFDSTRGQTWPQRAARAVAVVDGGTVVAIRILDPGVGYTRPPAVTVPGYPGTTLAATVAFTTDFATNGHISAVTIQR
;
A
#
# COMPACT_ATOMS: atom_id res chain seq x y z
N MET A 1 91.17 -1.63 -37.03
CA MET A 1 89.71 -1.45 -37.09
C MET A 1 89.22 -1.43 -35.69
N ARG A 2 88.98 -0.22 -35.16
CA ARG A 2 88.60 0.01 -33.69
C ARG A 2 87.16 0.43 -33.61
N ILE A 3 86.31 -0.39 -32.97
CA ILE A 3 84.93 -0.08 -32.74
C ILE A 3 84.83 0.60 -31.40
N ARG A 4 84.32 1.84 -31.39
CA ARG A 4 84.01 2.61 -30.20
C ARG A 4 82.62 2.23 -29.67
N ARG A 5 82.57 1.81 -28.44
CA ARG A 5 81.29 1.61 -27.72
C ARG A 5 80.78 2.97 -27.16
N ILE A 6 79.58 3.35 -27.57
CA ILE A 6 78.87 4.48 -27.05
C ILE A 6 77.95 3.97 -25.91
N GLY A 7 78.20 4.47 -24.68
CA GLY A 7 77.37 4.14 -23.53
C GLY A 7 76.06 4.94 -23.56
N LEU A 8 74.94 4.28 -23.40
CA LEU A 8 73.59 4.87 -23.27
C LEU A 8 73.29 5.02 -21.78
N ILE A 9 73.08 6.24 -21.31
CA ILE A 9 72.66 6.57 -19.94
C ILE A 9 71.12 6.55 -20.00
N VAL A 10 70.52 5.60 -19.29
CA VAL A 10 69.06 5.54 -19.11
C VAL A 10 68.74 6.32 -17.83
N GLY A 11 68.17 7.50 -18.01
CA GLY A 11 67.60 8.29 -16.90
C GLY A 11 66.27 7.70 -16.48
N ALA A 12 66.16 7.24 -15.23
CA ALA A 12 64.91 6.84 -14.61
C ALA A 12 64.09 8.06 -14.25
N VAL A 13 62.99 8.30 -14.95
CA VAL A 13 61.94 9.30 -14.56
C VAL A 13 60.99 8.62 -13.59
N SER A 14 61.04 8.92 -12.32
CA SER A 14 60.05 8.51 -11.31
C SER A 14 58.78 9.34 -11.50
N LEU A 15 57.73 8.74 -12.11
CA LEU A 15 56.40 9.31 -12.02
C LEU A 15 55.81 9.04 -10.62
N LEU A 16 55.72 10.07 -9.79
CA LEU A 16 54.88 10.05 -8.61
C LEU A 16 53.42 10.06 -9.07
N GLY A 17 52.80 8.87 -9.08
CA GLY A 17 51.36 8.71 -9.24
C GLY A 17 50.64 9.32 -8.03
N VAL A 18 49.98 10.46 -8.23
CA VAL A 18 49.00 11.00 -7.27
C VAL A 18 47.78 10.06 -7.38
N ALA A 19 47.64 9.17 -6.39
CA ALA A 19 46.40 8.41 -6.22
C ALA A 19 45.30 9.39 -5.78
N GLY A 20 44.58 9.95 -6.76
CA GLY A 20 43.37 10.69 -6.50
C GLY A 20 42.33 9.70 -5.94
N CYS A 21 42.02 9.80 -4.64
CA CYS A 21 40.81 9.22 -4.08
C CYS A 21 39.59 9.89 -4.72
N GLY A 22 39.22 9.45 -5.90
CA GLY A 22 37.93 9.74 -6.52
C GLY A 22 36.84 9.06 -5.70
N GLY A 23 36.35 9.72 -4.63
CA GLY A 23 35.13 9.32 -3.97
C GLY A 23 33.99 9.45 -4.96
N SER A 24 33.64 8.34 -5.67
CA SER A 24 32.43 8.28 -6.45
C SER A 24 31.26 8.47 -5.51
N SER A 25 30.59 9.63 -5.55
CA SER A 25 29.31 9.80 -4.89
C SER A 25 28.41 8.65 -5.32
N PRO A 26 27.76 7.94 -4.39
CA PRO A 26 26.90 6.83 -4.76
C PRO A 26 25.85 7.33 -5.75
N ALA A 27 25.85 6.72 -6.95
CA ALA A 27 24.94 7.08 -8.01
C ALA A 27 23.49 6.93 -7.53
N ARG A 28 22.61 7.81 -8.00
CA ARG A 28 21.19 7.72 -7.75
C ARG A 28 20.65 6.36 -8.21
N HIS A 29 19.95 5.65 -7.33
CA HIS A 29 19.38 4.33 -7.62
C HIS A 29 18.01 4.18 -6.96
N SER A 30 17.30 3.10 -7.33
CA SER A 30 15.97 2.80 -6.78
C SER A 30 16.00 1.52 -5.95
N VAL A 31 15.31 1.53 -4.81
CA VAL A 31 15.15 0.41 -3.89
C VAL A 31 13.67 0.09 -3.75
N PRO A 32 13.24 -1.18 -3.81
CA PRO A 32 11.86 -1.55 -3.56
C PRO A 32 11.40 -1.13 -2.16
N VAL A 33 10.16 -0.60 -2.07
CA VAL A 33 9.50 -0.25 -0.81
C VAL A 33 8.70 -1.46 -0.34
N SER A 34 8.75 -1.75 0.96
CA SER A 34 7.95 -2.80 1.59
C SER A 34 6.70 -2.20 2.23
N PHE A 35 5.53 -2.79 1.92
CA PHE A 35 4.25 -2.48 2.55
C PHE A 35 3.83 -3.67 3.43
N SER A 36 3.36 -3.41 4.64
CA SER A 36 2.95 -4.45 5.58
C SER A 36 1.65 -4.08 6.28
N GLY A 37 0.69 -5.01 6.33
CA GLY A 37 -0.64 -4.78 6.89
C GLY A 37 -1.53 -3.89 6.01
N GLY A 38 -2.48 -3.18 6.65
CA GLY A 38 -3.43 -2.29 5.95
C GLY A 38 -4.71 -2.98 5.48
N PHE A 39 -4.73 -4.31 5.40
CA PHE A 39 -5.91 -5.13 5.10
C PHE A 39 -6.46 -5.71 6.41
N VAL A 40 -7.15 -4.88 7.18
CA VAL A 40 -7.59 -5.23 8.54
C VAL A 40 -9.04 -4.85 8.75
N ILE A 41 -9.78 -5.73 9.42
CA ILE A 41 -11.12 -5.43 9.91
C ILE A 41 -10.98 -4.86 11.32
N GLY A 42 -11.58 -3.69 11.54
CA GLY A 42 -11.63 -3.07 12.86
C GLY A 42 -12.49 -3.87 13.83
N PRO A 43 -12.28 -3.74 15.15
CA PRO A 43 -13.07 -4.45 16.15
C PRO A 43 -14.57 -4.10 16.08
N ASP A 44 -14.90 -2.88 15.67
CA ASP A 44 -16.28 -2.39 15.55
C ASP A 44 -16.88 -2.57 14.15
N ASP A 45 -16.19 -3.29 13.27
CA ASP A 45 -16.56 -3.43 11.85
C ASP A 45 -17.37 -4.71 11.57
N TYR A 46 -17.75 -5.46 12.60
CA TYR A 46 -18.63 -6.65 12.51
C TYR A 46 -18.18 -7.67 11.43
N GLY A 47 -16.86 -7.88 11.31
CA GLY A 47 -16.30 -8.81 10.33
C GLY A 47 -16.33 -8.32 8.88
N ARG A 48 -16.47 -7.01 8.63
CA ARG A 48 -16.53 -6.43 7.28
C ARG A 48 -15.49 -5.33 7.07
N PRO A 49 -14.98 -5.13 5.86
CA PRO A 49 -14.11 -4.00 5.53
C PRO A 49 -14.92 -2.69 5.42
N VAL A 50 -15.45 -2.19 6.55
CA VAL A 50 -16.38 -1.05 6.62
C VAL A 50 -15.93 0.19 5.85
N PRO A 51 -14.66 0.63 5.88
CA PRO A 51 -14.24 1.80 5.10
C PRO A 51 -14.51 1.64 3.59
N LEU A 52 -14.35 0.42 3.06
CA LEU A 52 -14.58 0.13 1.64
C LEU A 52 -16.07 0.14 1.31
N TYR A 53 -16.91 -0.49 2.15
CA TYR A 53 -18.37 -0.46 2.00
C TYR A 53 -18.91 0.96 2.04
N ALA A 54 -18.51 1.73 3.05
CA ALA A 54 -18.97 3.09 3.27
C ALA A 54 -18.66 3.99 2.07
N ALA A 55 -17.44 3.94 1.56
CA ALA A 55 -17.02 4.70 0.40
C ALA A 55 -17.84 4.35 -0.85
N MET A 56 -18.02 3.05 -1.14
CA MET A 56 -18.80 2.60 -2.29
C MET A 56 -20.28 3.01 -2.22
N LEU A 57 -20.82 3.12 -0.99
CA LEU A 57 -22.20 3.55 -0.76
C LEU A 57 -22.33 5.08 -0.61
N GLY A 58 -21.23 5.83 -0.66
CA GLY A 58 -21.25 7.29 -0.52
C GLY A 58 -21.62 7.76 0.88
N VAL A 59 -21.38 6.95 1.92
CA VAL A 59 -21.67 7.27 3.33
C VAL A 59 -20.39 7.27 4.17
N SER A 60 -20.44 7.84 5.38
CA SER A 60 -19.31 7.70 6.30
C SER A 60 -19.25 6.29 6.91
N PRO A 61 -18.07 5.82 7.35
CA PRO A 61 -17.93 4.56 8.07
C PRO A 61 -18.87 4.45 9.28
N ASP A 62 -19.10 5.54 10.00
CA ASP A 62 -19.97 5.55 11.17
C ASP A 62 -21.47 5.42 10.82
N VAL A 63 -21.88 5.95 9.67
CA VAL A 63 -23.24 5.73 9.15
C VAL A 63 -23.43 4.25 8.84
N PHE A 64 -22.46 3.64 8.18
CA PHE A 64 -22.52 2.20 7.85
C PHE A 64 -22.51 1.33 9.12
N ARG A 65 -21.66 1.63 10.12
CA ARG A 65 -21.63 0.92 11.41
C ARG A 65 -22.98 1.02 12.13
N ARG A 66 -23.59 2.20 12.17
CA ARG A 66 -24.93 2.36 12.77
C ARG A 66 -26.00 1.55 12.04
N ALA A 67 -25.94 1.51 10.72
CA ALA A 67 -26.86 0.66 9.94
C ALA A 67 -26.69 -0.82 10.29
N PHE A 68 -25.47 -1.24 10.59
CA PHE A 68 -25.10 -2.62 10.86
C PHE A 68 -25.27 -3.02 12.34
N ALA A 69 -25.40 -2.08 13.28
CA ALA A 69 -25.47 -2.34 14.73
C ALA A 69 -26.65 -3.25 15.14
N GLY A 70 -27.73 -3.29 14.34
CA GLY A 70 -28.88 -4.16 14.55
C GLY A 70 -28.79 -5.53 13.88
N VAL A 71 -27.72 -5.76 13.11
CA VAL A 71 -27.50 -7.00 12.36
C VAL A 71 -26.47 -7.85 13.09
N ARG A 72 -26.87 -9.04 13.54
CA ARG A 72 -25.93 -10.03 14.10
C ARG A 72 -25.55 -11.00 12.99
N PRO A 73 -24.29 -10.95 12.48
CA PRO A 73 -23.81 -11.98 11.59
C PRO A 73 -23.82 -13.32 12.35
N ASP A 74 -24.46 -14.34 11.81
CA ASP A 74 -24.27 -15.68 12.34
C ASP A 74 -22.87 -16.16 11.98
N ALA A 75 -22.04 -16.38 12.99
CA ALA A 75 -20.67 -16.87 12.82
C ALA A 75 -20.61 -18.39 12.59
N ALA A 76 -21.72 -19.11 12.80
CA ALA A 76 -21.76 -20.57 12.78
C ALA A 76 -22.17 -21.14 11.42
N HIS A 77 -22.96 -20.42 10.63
CA HIS A 77 -23.42 -20.88 9.31
C HIS A 77 -23.73 -19.73 8.34
N ALA A 78 -23.82 -20.04 7.06
CA ALA A 78 -24.28 -19.08 6.07
C ALA A 78 -25.74 -18.66 6.37
N PRO A 79 -26.05 -17.34 6.33
CA PRO A 79 -27.39 -16.87 6.66
C PRO A 79 -28.43 -17.44 5.69
N SER A 80 -29.58 -17.86 6.23
CA SER A 80 -30.75 -18.26 5.45
C SER A 80 -31.29 -17.11 4.59
N GLY A 81 -32.11 -17.41 3.59
CA GLY A 81 -32.73 -16.37 2.78
C GLY A 81 -33.57 -15.37 3.59
N ALA A 82 -34.26 -15.83 4.64
CA ALA A 82 -35.05 -14.97 5.54
C ALA A 82 -34.14 -14.05 6.38
N GLU A 83 -33.03 -14.55 6.88
CA GLU A 83 -32.03 -13.75 7.62
C GLU A 83 -31.37 -12.71 6.72
N GLN A 84 -31.05 -13.08 5.47
CA GLN A 84 -30.52 -12.14 4.48
C GLN A 84 -31.50 -10.97 4.22
N GLN A 85 -32.78 -11.26 4.07
CA GLN A 85 -33.82 -10.23 3.88
C GLN A 85 -33.97 -9.35 5.12
N THR A 86 -33.98 -9.92 6.32
CA THR A 86 -34.05 -9.19 7.59
C THR A 86 -32.86 -8.28 7.76
N ASN A 87 -31.66 -8.78 7.51
CA ASN A 87 -30.42 -8.04 7.57
C ASN A 87 -30.40 -6.89 6.54
N LYS A 88 -30.83 -7.15 5.32
CA LYS A 88 -30.94 -6.13 4.27
C LYS A 88 -31.95 -5.04 4.66
N ALA A 89 -33.11 -5.42 5.19
CA ALA A 89 -34.12 -4.46 5.65
C ALA A 89 -33.58 -3.58 6.81
N ALA A 90 -32.78 -4.16 7.71
CA ALA A 90 -32.14 -3.40 8.80
C ALA A 90 -31.14 -2.35 8.26
N LEU A 91 -30.32 -2.73 7.29
CA LEU A 91 -29.40 -1.81 6.64
C LEU A 91 -30.13 -0.69 5.90
N MET A 92 -31.16 -1.03 5.13
CA MET A 92 -31.92 -0.07 4.33
C MET A 92 -32.71 0.95 5.18
N ARG A 93 -33.13 0.59 6.41
CA ARG A 93 -33.75 1.56 7.34
C ARG A 93 -32.87 2.78 7.63
N VAL A 94 -31.55 2.63 7.62
CA VAL A 94 -30.61 3.72 7.83
C VAL A 94 -30.09 4.28 6.50
N LEU A 95 -29.67 3.40 5.59
CA LEU A 95 -28.96 3.79 4.39
C LEU A 95 -29.83 4.48 3.35
N ALA A 96 -31.15 4.17 3.30
CA ALA A 96 -32.07 4.83 2.37
C ALA A 96 -32.16 6.35 2.57
N ALA A 97 -31.99 6.82 3.82
CA ALA A 97 -31.97 8.26 4.12
C ALA A 97 -30.76 8.98 3.49
N TYR A 98 -29.73 8.24 3.09
CA TYR A 98 -28.53 8.74 2.41
C TYR A 98 -28.56 8.49 0.89
N GLY A 99 -29.72 8.09 0.34
CA GLY A 99 -29.89 7.84 -1.11
C GLY A 99 -29.35 6.49 -1.58
N VAL A 100 -28.98 5.58 -0.68
CA VAL A 100 -28.53 4.24 -1.05
C VAL A 100 -29.72 3.38 -1.48
N GLY A 101 -29.71 2.89 -2.73
CA GLY A 101 -30.70 1.96 -3.25
C GLY A 101 -30.36 0.49 -2.94
N ASN A 102 -31.37 -0.38 -3.04
CA ASN A 102 -31.21 -1.82 -2.83
C ASN A 102 -30.16 -2.45 -3.76
N ASP A 103 -30.21 -2.11 -5.05
CA ASP A 103 -29.32 -2.68 -6.06
C ASP A 103 -27.86 -2.32 -5.79
N ARG A 104 -27.64 -1.05 -5.38
CA ARG A 104 -26.29 -0.60 -5.01
C ARG A 104 -25.77 -1.30 -3.77
N LEU A 105 -26.61 -1.48 -2.76
CA LEU A 105 -26.25 -2.24 -1.55
C LEU A 105 -25.88 -3.68 -1.89
N ASP A 106 -26.65 -4.34 -2.76
CA ASP A 106 -26.40 -5.72 -3.18
C ASP A 106 -25.10 -5.84 -4.00
N GLU A 107 -24.87 -4.92 -4.94
CA GLU A 107 -23.65 -4.86 -5.72
C GLU A 107 -22.41 -4.79 -4.82
N VAL A 108 -22.40 -3.84 -3.88
CA VAL A 108 -21.29 -3.64 -2.94
C VAL A 108 -21.11 -4.83 -2.00
N ALA A 109 -22.24 -5.37 -1.48
CA ALA A 109 -22.23 -6.54 -0.61
C ALA A 109 -21.70 -7.78 -1.33
N ASN A 110 -22.05 -7.98 -2.60
CA ASN A 110 -21.56 -9.10 -3.39
C ASN A 110 -20.06 -8.95 -3.72
N HIS A 111 -19.62 -7.74 -4.07
CA HIS A 111 -18.20 -7.49 -4.40
C HIS A 111 -17.26 -7.76 -3.22
N TYR A 112 -17.64 -7.33 -2.01
CA TYR A 112 -16.81 -7.49 -0.82
C TYR A 112 -17.18 -8.71 0.05
N ARG A 113 -17.98 -9.65 -0.51
CA ARG A 113 -18.33 -10.90 0.18
C ARG A 113 -17.11 -11.80 0.31
N PHE A 114 -16.88 -12.34 1.49
CA PHE A 114 -15.84 -13.35 1.75
C PHE A 114 -16.26 -14.21 2.94
N ASP A 115 -15.66 -15.39 3.05
CA ASP A 115 -15.83 -16.31 4.17
C ASP A 115 -14.48 -16.46 4.91
N SER A 116 -14.37 -15.76 6.03
CA SER A 116 -13.14 -15.78 6.85
C SER A 116 -12.90 -17.15 7.50
N THR A 117 -13.94 -17.97 7.71
CA THR A 117 -13.78 -19.34 8.27
C THR A 117 -13.07 -20.26 7.30
N ARG A 118 -13.13 -19.95 6.00
CA ARG A 118 -12.41 -20.63 4.92
C ARG A 118 -11.11 -19.96 4.50
N GLY A 119 -10.63 -18.99 5.30
CA GLY A 119 -9.42 -18.23 4.97
C GLY A 119 -9.57 -17.28 3.77
N GLN A 120 -10.80 -16.99 3.32
CA GLN A 120 -11.04 -16.03 2.27
C GLN A 120 -10.87 -14.60 2.78
N THR A 121 -10.58 -13.69 1.85
CA THR A 121 -10.54 -12.25 2.09
C THR A 121 -11.36 -11.54 1.01
N TRP A 122 -11.71 -10.26 1.25
CA TRP A 122 -12.28 -9.41 0.20
C TRP A 122 -11.24 -9.16 -0.90
N PRO A 123 -11.65 -8.67 -2.09
CA PRO A 123 -10.71 -8.31 -3.16
C PRO A 123 -9.68 -7.30 -2.67
N GLN A 124 -8.39 -7.71 -2.72
CA GLN A 124 -7.26 -6.90 -2.26
C GLN A 124 -6.03 -7.16 -3.10
N ARG A 125 -5.21 -6.13 -3.30
CA ARG A 125 -3.93 -6.19 -4.00
C ARG A 125 -2.97 -5.21 -3.34
N ALA A 126 -1.79 -5.72 -2.97
CA ALA A 126 -0.76 -4.90 -2.35
C ALA A 126 -0.22 -3.83 -3.30
N ALA A 127 0.07 -2.65 -2.76
CA ALA A 127 0.75 -1.58 -3.48
C ALA A 127 2.20 -1.97 -3.78
N ARG A 128 2.76 -1.38 -4.84
CA ARG A 128 4.18 -1.47 -5.20
C ARG A 128 4.75 -0.06 -5.40
N ALA A 129 5.91 0.18 -4.81
CA ALA A 129 6.61 1.45 -4.93
C ALA A 129 8.12 1.24 -4.91
N VAL A 130 8.86 2.24 -5.35
CA VAL A 130 10.32 2.32 -5.21
C VAL A 130 10.70 3.62 -4.50
N ALA A 131 11.69 3.52 -3.64
CA ALA A 131 12.39 4.65 -3.06
C ALA A 131 13.53 5.07 -4.00
N VAL A 132 13.64 6.36 -4.27
CA VAL A 132 14.80 6.95 -4.95
C VAL A 132 15.81 7.32 -3.90
N VAL A 133 17.01 6.76 -4.02
CA VAL A 133 18.14 7.02 -3.12
C VAL A 133 19.17 7.87 -3.85
N ASP A 134 19.66 8.92 -3.20
CA ASP A 134 20.68 9.82 -3.69
C ASP A 134 21.66 10.11 -2.56
N GLY A 135 22.96 9.91 -2.79
CA GLY A 135 23.97 10.12 -1.76
C GLY A 135 23.77 9.27 -0.47
N GLY A 136 23.16 8.07 -0.60
CA GLY A 136 22.85 7.22 0.55
C GLY A 136 21.59 7.62 1.35
N THR A 137 20.84 8.62 0.88
CA THR A 137 19.60 9.11 1.53
C THR A 137 18.39 8.87 0.63
N VAL A 138 17.27 8.45 1.22
CA VAL A 138 15.99 8.36 0.51
C VAL A 138 15.46 9.77 0.27
N VAL A 139 15.36 10.16 -1.00
CA VAL A 139 14.94 11.52 -1.40
C VAL A 139 13.54 11.59 -1.96
N ALA A 140 12.99 10.48 -2.47
CA ALA A 140 11.64 10.42 -3.01
C ALA A 140 11.08 8.99 -2.96
N ILE A 141 9.75 8.88 -2.96
CA ILE A 141 9.04 7.61 -3.17
C ILE A 141 8.21 7.73 -4.46
N ARG A 142 8.26 6.69 -5.29
CA ARG A 142 7.47 6.60 -6.52
C ARG A 142 6.58 5.36 -6.46
N ILE A 143 5.27 5.56 -6.41
CA ILE A 143 4.27 4.50 -6.48
C ILE A 143 4.23 3.97 -7.91
N LEU A 144 4.37 2.66 -8.08
CA LEU A 144 4.30 1.95 -9.37
C LEU A 144 2.93 1.30 -9.58
N ASP A 145 2.33 0.82 -8.48
CA ASP A 145 1.00 0.26 -8.41
C ASP A 145 0.39 0.69 -7.07
N PRO A 146 -0.71 1.45 -7.06
CA PRO A 146 -1.31 1.94 -5.82
C PRO A 146 -1.99 0.85 -4.98
N GLY A 147 -2.15 -0.37 -5.52
CA GLY A 147 -2.91 -1.43 -4.88
C GLY A 147 -4.41 -1.12 -4.81
N VAL A 148 -5.16 -1.96 -4.09
CA VAL A 148 -6.61 -1.79 -3.87
C VAL A 148 -7.03 -2.57 -2.64
N GLY A 149 -8.13 -2.16 -1.99
CA GLY A 149 -8.73 -2.92 -0.89
C GLY A 149 -8.11 -2.67 0.48
N TYR A 150 -7.23 -1.70 0.64
CA TYR A 150 -6.76 -1.26 1.94
C TYR A 150 -7.90 -0.66 2.76
N THR A 151 -7.97 -1.04 4.04
CA THR A 151 -8.96 -0.49 4.99
C THR A 151 -8.36 0.55 5.92
N ARG A 152 -7.01 0.59 6.00
CA ARG A 152 -6.23 1.59 6.73
C ARG A 152 -4.82 1.71 6.13
N PRO A 153 -4.07 2.76 6.47
CA PRO A 153 -2.68 2.89 6.04
C PRO A 153 -1.84 1.68 6.47
N PRO A 154 -1.09 1.05 5.55
CA PRO A 154 -0.09 0.03 5.88
C PRO A 154 1.14 0.67 6.52
N ALA A 155 1.93 -0.13 7.24
CA ALA A 155 3.29 0.23 7.57
C ALA A 155 4.17 0.18 6.31
N VAL A 156 5.04 1.18 6.16
CA VAL A 156 5.88 1.34 4.96
C VAL A 156 7.34 1.47 5.38
N THR A 157 8.22 0.69 4.76
CA THR A 157 9.67 0.71 5.04
C THR A 157 10.49 0.64 3.76
N VAL A 158 11.72 1.15 3.81
CA VAL A 158 12.72 0.99 2.75
C VAL A 158 13.81 0.06 3.26
N PRO A 159 13.94 -1.16 2.74
CA PRO A 159 15.00 -2.09 3.12
C PRO A 159 16.38 -1.45 2.96
N GLY A 160 17.22 -1.57 4.00
CA GLY A 160 18.55 -0.96 4.03
C GLY A 160 18.59 0.51 4.50
N TYR A 161 17.41 1.14 4.74
CA TYR A 161 17.30 2.55 5.18
C TYR A 161 16.42 2.69 6.43
N PRO A 162 16.79 2.07 7.57
CA PRO A 162 15.94 2.02 8.78
C PRO A 162 15.68 3.40 9.41
N GLY A 163 16.54 4.39 9.12
CA GLY A 163 16.37 5.78 9.58
C GLY A 163 15.34 6.59 8.80
N THR A 164 14.74 6.01 7.72
CA THR A 164 13.72 6.69 6.94
C THR A 164 12.33 6.35 7.45
N THR A 165 11.65 7.33 8.05
CA THR A 165 10.24 7.19 8.47
C THR A 165 9.31 7.55 7.32
N LEU A 166 8.37 6.66 7.00
CA LEU A 166 7.40 6.84 5.93
C LEU A 166 5.98 6.77 6.45
N ALA A 167 5.08 7.55 5.85
CA ALA A 167 3.64 7.46 6.08
C ALA A 167 2.90 7.24 4.76
N ALA A 168 2.02 6.23 4.72
CA ALA A 168 1.11 5.99 3.61
C ALA A 168 -0.23 6.68 3.86
N THR A 169 -0.87 7.16 2.79
CA THR A 169 -2.25 7.63 2.79
C THR A 169 -3.10 6.71 1.92
N VAL A 170 -4.23 6.26 2.47
CA VAL A 170 -5.24 5.48 1.73
C VAL A 170 -6.34 6.41 1.26
N ALA A 171 -6.70 6.33 -0.01
CA ALA A 171 -7.87 6.99 -0.55
C ALA A 171 -9.01 5.99 -0.77
N PHE A 172 -10.21 6.40 -0.39
CA PHE A 172 -11.43 5.63 -0.58
C PHE A 172 -12.26 6.29 -1.69
N THR A 173 -12.78 5.47 -2.60
CA THR A 173 -13.51 5.93 -3.79
C THR A 173 -14.80 5.14 -4.00
N THR A 174 -15.63 5.59 -4.92
CA THR A 174 -16.85 4.90 -5.34
C THR A 174 -16.62 3.91 -6.50
N ASP A 175 -15.38 3.70 -6.90
CA ASP A 175 -14.97 2.76 -7.96
C ASP A 175 -14.26 1.55 -7.34
N PHE A 176 -14.76 0.34 -7.63
CA PHE A 176 -14.20 -0.91 -7.14
C PHE A 176 -12.73 -1.12 -7.52
N ALA A 177 -12.31 -0.64 -8.68
CA ALA A 177 -10.94 -0.81 -9.16
C ALA A 177 -9.92 0.02 -8.39
N THR A 178 -10.37 1.08 -7.71
CA THR A 178 -9.50 2.04 -7.00
C THR A 178 -9.84 2.22 -5.53
N ASN A 179 -10.93 1.62 -5.03
CA ASN A 179 -11.35 1.81 -3.64
C ASN A 179 -10.34 1.21 -2.65
N GLY A 180 -9.87 2.02 -1.72
CA GLY A 180 -8.83 1.64 -0.77
C GLY A 180 -7.44 1.53 -1.41
N HIS A 181 -7.05 2.46 -2.29
CA HIS A 181 -5.72 2.51 -2.87
C HIS A 181 -4.76 3.41 -2.08
N ILE A 182 -3.46 3.20 -2.22
CA ILE A 182 -2.44 4.09 -1.67
C ILE A 182 -2.33 5.33 -2.56
N SER A 183 -2.82 6.47 -2.08
CA SER A 183 -2.78 7.74 -2.82
C SER A 183 -1.45 8.48 -2.68
N ALA A 184 -0.74 8.28 -1.57
CA ALA A 184 0.55 8.89 -1.32
C ALA A 184 1.40 8.05 -0.36
N VAL A 185 2.72 8.19 -0.48
CA VAL A 185 3.70 7.78 0.54
C VAL A 185 4.64 8.96 0.74
N THR A 186 4.68 9.50 1.96
CA THR A 186 5.46 10.67 2.32
C THR A 186 6.63 10.32 3.23
N ILE A 187 7.77 10.99 3.02
CA ILE A 187 8.92 10.93 3.92
C ILE A 187 8.65 11.90 5.07
N GLN A 188 8.63 11.38 6.29
CA GLN A 188 8.49 12.17 7.51
C GLN A 188 9.86 12.74 7.90
N ARG A 189 9.92 14.01 8.24
CA ARG A 189 11.12 14.71 8.68
C ARG A 189 11.04 15.01 10.17
#